data_46d7234794c9c6890626604176eba270
#
_entry.id   46d7234794c9c6890626604176eba270
#
_cell.length_a   1.000
_cell.length_b   1.000
_cell.length_c   1.000
_cell.angle_alpha   90.00
_cell.angle_beta   90.00
_cell.angle_gamma   90.00
#
_symmetry.space_group_name_H-M   'P 1'
#
loop_
_entity.id
_entity.type
_entity.pdbx_description
1 polymer ?
#
loop_
_entity_poly.entity_id
_entity_poly.type
_entity_poly.pdbx_seq_one_letter_code
_entity_poly.pdbx_strand_id
1 'polypeptide(L)'
;MQVARTRTTPMNVGPMARIGVALAFGVLLTATVSATAGVGFDGLPASTSAAYAALFLAGFVASITLILPVPMIGMVFMAAAFLNPVGVALAAAAGVSIGLWPAYFAGTKGASVVGSVERSRHAMVRKTTSKILGWFRTRPLFASFMLAAIPNPLFDLAGLLAGAAGVPLRRFMIGSFAGKTIQMLGVALIGYLVGGHFPLPG
;
A
#
# COMPACT_ATOMS: atom_id res chain seq x y z
N MET A 1 -15.97 45.52 27.79
CA MET A 1 -14.88 44.56 28.02
C MET A 1 -14.96 43.52 26.88
N GLN A 2 -14.25 43.80 25.74
CA GLN A 2 -14.27 42.93 24.55
C GLN A 2 -13.15 41.91 24.68
N VAL A 3 -13.50 40.63 24.74
CA VAL A 3 -12.54 39.52 24.71
C VAL A 3 -12.09 39.32 23.26
N ALA A 4 -10.84 39.67 23.01
CA ALA A 4 -10.21 39.43 21.72
C ALA A 4 -10.08 37.88 21.47
N ARG A 5 -10.91 37.34 20.58
CA ARG A 5 -10.74 35.99 20.08
C ARG A 5 -9.50 35.98 19.19
N THR A 6 -8.42 35.45 19.73
CA THR A 6 -7.25 35.07 18.95
C THR A 6 -7.63 33.98 17.94
N ARG A 7 -7.81 34.34 16.66
CA ARG A 7 -7.90 33.39 15.57
C ARG A 7 -6.53 32.74 15.41
N THR A 8 -6.40 31.52 15.88
CA THR A 8 -5.28 30.66 15.47
C THR A 8 -5.47 30.30 13.99
N THR A 9 -4.76 30.98 13.11
CA THR A 9 -4.66 30.61 11.69
C THR A 9 -4.04 29.20 11.63
N PRO A 10 -4.71 28.21 11.00
CA PRO A 10 -4.09 26.91 10.80
C PRO A 10 -2.84 27.12 9.93
N MET A 11 -1.69 26.61 10.40
CA MET A 11 -0.44 26.63 9.65
C MET A 11 -0.68 25.93 8.29
N ASN A 12 -0.67 26.72 7.23
CA ASN A 12 -0.79 26.20 5.87
C ASN A 12 0.55 25.58 5.48
N VAL A 13 0.76 24.33 5.88
CA VAL A 13 1.94 23.56 5.51
C VAL A 13 1.87 23.30 4.01
N GLY A 14 2.77 23.87 3.25
CA GLY A 14 2.83 23.73 1.81
C GLY A 14 2.88 22.24 1.37
N PRO A 15 2.50 21.92 0.12
CA PRO A 15 2.40 20.53 -0.36
C PRO A 15 3.73 19.77 -0.22
N MET A 16 4.86 20.43 -0.41
CA MET A 16 6.21 19.85 -0.23
C MET A 16 6.49 19.44 1.21
N ALA A 17 6.09 20.24 2.19
CA ALA A 17 6.28 19.92 3.60
C ALA A 17 5.37 18.76 4.06
N ARG A 18 4.16 18.64 3.50
CA ARG A 18 3.26 17.48 3.73
C ARG A 18 3.85 16.18 3.20
N ILE A 19 4.46 16.23 2.00
CA ILE A 19 5.18 15.08 1.42
C ILE A 19 6.39 14.72 2.28
N GLY A 20 7.19 15.71 2.72
CA GLY A 20 8.32 15.48 3.60
C GLY A 20 7.94 14.85 4.94
N VAL A 21 6.88 15.33 5.58
CA VAL A 21 6.36 14.76 6.84
C VAL A 21 5.85 13.33 6.63
N ALA A 22 5.14 13.07 5.53
CA ALA A 22 4.65 11.74 5.20
C ALA A 22 5.80 10.75 4.96
N LEU A 23 6.83 11.17 4.23
CA LEU A 23 8.04 10.37 4.00
C LEU A 23 8.81 10.10 5.31
N ALA A 24 8.99 11.13 6.14
CA ALA A 24 9.65 10.99 7.44
C ALA A 24 8.88 10.06 8.38
N PHE A 25 7.54 10.19 8.42
CA PHE A 25 6.70 9.30 9.22
C PHE A 25 6.74 7.85 8.72
N GLY A 26 6.78 7.65 7.40
CA GLY A 26 6.92 6.31 6.81
C GLY A 26 8.26 5.66 7.11
N VAL A 27 9.36 6.41 7.01
CA VAL A 27 10.70 5.94 7.38
C VAL A 27 10.74 5.61 8.88
N LEU A 28 10.17 6.45 9.72
CA LEU A 28 10.10 6.22 11.17
C LEU A 28 9.26 4.98 11.49
N LEU A 29 8.11 4.81 10.83
CA LEU A 29 7.22 3.66 11.04
C LEU A 29 7.90 2.36 10.58
N THR A 30 8.56 2.35 9.42
CA THR A 30 9.34 1.19 8.96
C THR A 30 10.50 0.89 9.88
N ALA A 31 11.23 1.88 10.36
CA ALA A 31 12.29 1.70 11.33
C ALA A 31 11.76 1.13 12.65
N THR A 32 10.62 1.62 13.13
CA THR A 32 9.99 1.11 14.37
C THR A 32 9.51 -0.33 14.21
N VAL A 33 8.83 -0.64 13.09
CA VAL A 33 8.38 -2.01 12.80
C VAL A 33 9.57 -2.95 12.65
N SER A 34 10.64 -2.52 11.99
CA SER A 34 11.88 -3.30 11.88
C SER A 34 12.54 -3.54 13.24
N ALA A 35 12.60 -2.53 14.09
CA ALA A 35 13.18 -2.62 15.43
C ALA A 35 12.34 -3.52 16.36
N THR A 36 11.00 -3.41 16.31
CA THR A 36 10.11 -4.24 17.14
C THR A 36 10.01 -5.69 16.67
N ALA A 37 10.20 -5.93 15.36
CA ALA A 37 10.23 -7.28 14.79
C ALA A 37 11.60 -7.96 14.92
N GLY A 38 12.61 -7.28 15.52
CA GLY A 38 13.97 -7.78 15.59
C GLY A 38 14.68 -7.85 14.22
N VAL A 39 14.15 -7.14 13.22
CA VAL A 39 14.76 -6.99 11.90
C VAL A 39 15.71 -5.81 11.98
N GLY A 40 16.88 -6.01 12.56
CA GLY A 40 17.97 -5.03 12.50
C GLY A 40 18.63 -5.02 11.12
N PHE A 41 19.31 -3.94 10.80
CA PHE A 41 20.19 -3.92 9.62
C PHE A 41 21.37 -4.89 9.76
N ASP A 42 21.60 -5.41 10.97
CA ASP A 42 22.71 -6.31 11.33
C ASP A 42 22.35 -7.80 11.28
N GLY A 43 21.11 -8.15 10.89
CA GLY A 43 20.74 -9.56 10.83
C GLY A 43 19.28 -9.82 10.48
N LEU A 44 19.04 -10.95 9.83
CA LEU A 44 17.72 -11.52 9.65
C LEU A 44 17.12 -11.85 11.04
N PRO A 45 15.79 -11.75 11.21
CA PRO A 45 15.16 -12.14 12.46
C PRO A 45 15.56 -13.58 12.83
N ALA A 46 15.65 -13.86 14.11
CA ALA A 46 16.10 -15.14 14.67
C ALA A 46 15.33 -16.37 14.13
N SER A 47 14.19 -16.15 13.45
CA SER A 47 13.46 -17.20 12.73
C SER A 47 12.91 -16.68 11.40
N THR A 48 12.95 -17.54 10.38
CA THR A 48 12.37 -17.28 9.04
C THR A 48 10.87 -16.92 9.12
N SER A 49 10.13 -17.50 10.06
CA SER A 49 8.72 -17.21 10.28
C SER A 49 8.47 -15.78 10.77
N ALA A 50 9.34 -15.27 11.65
CA ALA A 50 9.24 -13.88 12.11
C ALA A 50 9.47 -12.87 10.97
N ALA A 51 10.38 -13.18 10.03
CA ALA A 51 10.61 -12.35 8.85
C ALA A 51 9.37 -12.26 7.94
N TYR A 52 8.72 -13.38 7.68
CA TYR A 52 7.48 -13.37 6.90
C TYR A 52 6.34 -12.66 7.64
N ALA A 53 6.22 -12.83 8.96
CA ALA A 53 5.26 -12.11 9.77
C ALA A 53 5.50 -10.59 9.74
N ALA A 54 6.76 -10.15 9.81
CA ALA A 54 7.13 -8.74 9.71
C ALA A 54 6.76 -8.15 8.35
N LEU A 55 7.01 -8.88 7.25
CA LEU A 55 6.60 -8.46 5.90
C LEU A 55 5.09 -8.36 5.75
N PHE A 56 4.35 -9.32 6.32
CA PHE A 56 2.89 -9.26 6.35
C PHE A 56 2.39 -8.03 7.10
N LEU A 57 2.90 -7.79 8.31
CA LEU A 57 2.52 -6.64 9.13
C LEU A 57 2.88 -5.32 8.47
N ALA A 58 4.08 -5.22 7.88
CA ALA A 58 4.51 -4.04 7.14
C ALA A 58 3.57 -3.76 5.96
N GLY A 59 3.20 -4.77 5.18
CA GLY A 59 2.25 -4.64 4.08
C GLY A 59 0.85 -4.22 4.55
N PHE A 60 0.39 -4.79 5.65
CA PHE A 60 -0.88 -4.43 6.27
C PHE A 60 -0.92 -2.96 6.70
N VAL A 61 0.09 -2.53 7.47
CA VAL A 61 0.20 -1.14 7.95
C VAL A 61 0.36 -0.16 6.79
N ALA A 62 1.22 -0.48 5.79
CA ALA A 62 1.40 0.35 4.61
C ALA A 62 0.09 0.60 3.85
N SER A 63 -0.78 -0.40 3.76
CA SER A 63 -2.07 -0.27 3.07
C SER A 63 -3.11 0.54 3.83
N ILE A 64 -3.09 0.51 5.16
CA ILE A 64 -3.99 1.32 5.98
C ILE A 64 -3.63 2.81 5.90
N THR A 65 -2.34 3.12 5.82
CA THR A 65 -1.85 4.51 5.84
C THR A 65 -2.01 5.26 4.52
N LEU A 66 -2.43 4.61 3.44
CA LEU A 66 -2.72 5.20 2.10
C LEU A 66 -1.59 6.03 1.46
N ILE A 67 -0.40 6.15 2.08
CA ILE A 67 0.57 7.20 1.72
C ILE A 67 1.92 6.65 1.24
N LEU A 68 2.24 5.35 1.48
CA LEU A 68 3.61 4.85 1.33
C LEU A 68 3.76 3.53 0.57
N PRO A 69 3.70 3.52 -0.78
CA PRO A 69 4.02 2.31 -1.55
C PRO A 69 5.55 2.05 -1.64
N VAL A 70 6.38 3.08 -1.47
CA VAL A 70 7.81 3.01 -1.76
C VAL A 70 8.61 2.13 -0.78
N PRO A 71 8.42 2.22 0.55
CA PRO A 71 9.17 1.40 1.49
C PRO A 71 8.91 -0.10 1.33
N MET A 72 7.66 -0.49 1.01
CA MET A 72 7.27 -1.89 0.89
C MET A 72 7.99 -2.61 -0.25
N ILE A 73 8.17 -1.94 -1.39
CA ILE A 73 8.93 -2.49 -2.54
C ILE A 73 10.38 -2.74 -2.14
N GLY A 74 11.01 -1.78 -1.44
CA GLY A 74 12.37 -1.93 -0.93
C GLY A 74 12.51 -3.06 0.08
N MET A 75 11.56 -3.19 1.01
CA MET A 75 11.56 -4.28 2.00
C MET A 75 11.44 -5.66 1.34
N VAL A 76 10.54 -5.81 0.36
CA VAL A 76 10.38 -7.05 -0.42
C VAL A 76 11.65 -7.38 -1.19
N PHE A 77 12.25 -6.40 -1.86
CA PHE A 77 13.50 -6.56 -2.59
C PHE A 77 14.64 -7.05 -1.69
N MET A 78 14.85 -6.38 -0.56
CA MET A 78 15.91 -6.72 0.40
C MET A 78 15.65 -8.06 1.07
N ALA A 79 14.43 -8.34 1.51
CA ALA A 79 14.09 -9.61 2.15
C ALA A 79 14.29 -10.82 1.21
N ALA A 80 13.98 -10.65 -0.07
CA ALA A 80 14.12 -11.71 -1.05
C ALA A 80 15.58 -12.05 -1.40
N ALA A 81 16.54 -11.16 -1.09
CA ALA A 81 17.97 -11.47 -1.20
C ALA A 81 18.40 -12.59 -0.24
N PHE A 82 17.68 -12.77 0.87
CA PHE A 82 18.03 -13.71 1.95
C PHE A 82 16.97 -14.79 2.19
N LEU A 83 15.75 -14.59 1.74
CA LEU A 83 14.60 -15.44 1.99
C LEU A 83 14.03 -15.99 0.67
N ASN A 84 13.20 -17.04 0.77
CA ASN A 84 12.50 -17.56 -0.40
C ASN A 84 11.62 -16.48 -1.05
N PRO A 85 11.84 -16.12 -2.32
CA PRO A 85 11.15 -15.01 -2.99
C PRO A 85 9.64 -15.24 -3.09
N VAL A 86 9.18 -16.49 -3.21
CA VAL A 86 7.75 -16.80 -3.26
C VAL A 86 7.10 -16.55 -1.89
N GLY A 87 7.74 -16.98 -0.80
CA GLY A 87 7.26 -16.72 0.56
C GLY A 87 7.19 -15.24 0.88
N VAL A 88 8.24 -14.48 0.51
CA VAL A 88 8.30 -13.02 0.65
C VAL A 88 7.14 -12.34 -0.09
N ALA A 89 6.91 -12.73 -1.36
CA ALA A 89 5.84 -12.17 -2.18
C ALA A 89 4.45 -12.46 -1.61
N LEU A 90 4.22 -13.70 -1.16
CA LEU A 90 2.93 -14.11 -0.58
C LEU A 90 2.65 -13.39 0.74
N ALA A 91 3.63 -13.33 1.65
CA ALA A 91 3.47 -12.64 2.93
C ALA A 91 3.16 -11.15 2.73
N ALA A 92 3.95 -10.47 1.90
CA ALA A 92 3.74 -9.07 1.56
C ALA A 92 2.37 -8.83 0.90
N ALA A 93 2.00 -9.62 -0.11
CA ALA A 93 0.73 -9.49 -0.82
C ALA A 93 -0.48 -9.74 0.10
N ALA A 94 -0.38 -10.71 1.02
CA ALA A 94 -1.44 -10.99 2.00
C ALA A 94 -1.65 -9.79 2.94
N GLY A 95 -0.58 -9.24 3.50
CA GLY A 95 -0.63 -8.07 4.36
C GLY A 95 -1.27 -6.86 3.65
N VAL A 96 -0.77 -6.52 2.46
CA VAL A 96 -1.30 -5.41 1.66
C VAL A 96 -2.78 -5.62 1.32
N SER A 97 -3.18 -6.82 0.90
CA SER A 97 -4.56 -7.08 0.49
C SER A 97 -5.54 -6.99 1.66
N ILE A 98 -5.17 -7.53 2.82
CA ILE A 98 -6.01 -7.42 4.04
C ILE A 98 -6.06 -5.98 4.54
N GLY A 99 -4.97 -5.23 4.43
CA GLY A 99 -4.91 -3.82 4.79
C GLY A 99 -5.82 -2.90 3.97
N LEU A 100 -6.34 -3.36 2.82
CA LEU A 100 -7.33 -2.61 2.03
C LEU A 100 -8.77 -2.71 2.57
N TRP A 101 -9.06 -3.58 3.53
CA TRP A 101 -10.41 -3.75 4.07
C TRP A 101 -11.04 -2.47 4.61
N PRO A 102 -10.36 -1.67 5.45
CA PRO A 102 -10.94 -0.43 5.95
C PRO A 102 -11.32 0.54 4.82
N ALA A 103 -10.46 0.67 3.80
CA ALA A 103 -10.72 1.50 2.64
C ALA A 103 -11.93 0.99 1.83
N TYR A 104 -12.06 -0.34 1.66
CA TYR A 104 -13.21 -0.94 0.99
C TYR A 104 -14.52 -0.65 1.75
N PHE A 105 -14.56 -0.86 3.07
CA PHE A 105 -15.77 -0.58 3.87
C PHE A 105 -16.08 0.92 3.94
N ALA A 106 -15.08 1.79 3.95
CA ALA A 106 -15.30 3.22 3.82
C ALA A 106 -15.96 3.55 2.46
N GLY A 107 -15.54 2.88 1.39
CA GLY A 107 -16.12 3.01 0.07
C GLY A 107 -17.59 2.59 0.00
N THR A 108 -17.98 1.50 0.67
CA THR A 108 -19.39 1.03 0.68
C THR A 108 -20.34 2.01 1.38
N LYS A 109 -19.84 2.78 2.35
CA LYS A 109 -20.63 3.77 3.10
C LYS A 109 -20.63 5.15 2.42
N GLY A 110 -19.77 5.36 1.44
CA GLY A 110 -19.46 6.68 0.92
C GLY A 110 -19.86 6.95 -0.53
N ALA A 111 -21.14 7.00 -0.86
CA ALA A 111 -21.59 7.65 -2.08
C ALA A 111 -21.06 9.09 -2.22
N SER A 112 -20.75 9.76 -1.10
CA SER A 112 -20.11 11.07 -1.03
C SER A 112 -18.66 11.10 -1.56
N VAL A 113 -17.91 9.98 -1.46
CA VAL A 113 -16.52 9.90 -1.92
C VAL A 113 -16.45 9.85 -3.44
N VAL A 114 -17.33 9.09 -4.08
CA VAL A 114 -17.46 9.10 -5.56
C VAL A 114 -17.86 10.48 -6.03
N GLY A 115 -18.80 11.13 -5.36
CA GLY A 115 -19.23 12.50 -5.66
C GLY A 115 -18.12 13.56 -5.43
N SER A 116 -17.18 13.36 -4.52
CA SER A 116 -16.05 14.27 -4.35
C SER A 116 -14.97 14.06 -5.41
N VAL A 117 -14.75 12.83 -5.86
CA VAL A 117 -13.84 12.53 -6.97
C VAL A 117 -14.43 13.01 -8.30
N GLU A 118 -15.73 12.82 -8.52
CA GLU A 118 -16.42 13.35 -9.70
C GLU A 118 -16.44 14.88 -9.76
N ARG A 119 -16.47 15.55 -8.61
CA ARG A 119 -16.35 17.01 -8.46
C ARG A 119 -14.92 17.52 -8.50
N SER A 120 -13.91 16.65 -8.61
CA SER A 120 -12.52 17.06 -8.74
C SER A 120 -12.34 17.96 -9.95
N ARG A 121 -11.71 19.12 -9.75
CA ARG A 121 -11.38 20.08 -10.82
C ARG A 121 -10.41 19.53 -11.87
N HIS A 122 -9.70 18.44 -11.55
CA HIS A 122 -8.76 17.79 -12.46
C HIS A 122 -9.48 16.81 -13.38
N ALA A 123 -9.67 17.20 -14.64
CA ALA A 123 -10.34 16.39 -15.67
C ALA A 123 -9.71 15.01 -15.84
N MET A 124 -8.39 14.90 -15.68
CA MET A 124 -7.65 13.63 -15.76
C MET A 124 -8.03 12.66 -14.64
N VAL A 125 -8.09 13.13 -13.39
CA VAL A 125 -8.49 12.31 -12.23
C VAL A 125 -9.92 11.80 -12.42
N ARG A 126 -10.84 12.67 -12.82
CA ARG A 126 -12.24 12.32 -13.08
C ARG A 126 -12.37 11.26 -14.18
N LYS A 127 -11.69 11.44 -15.32
CA LYS A 127 -11.72 10.49 -16.44
C LYS A 127 -11.15 9.13 -16.08
N THR A 128 -10.05 9.11 -15.34
CA THR A 128 -9.42 7.85 -14.88
C THR A 128 -10.30 7.12 -13.89
N THR A 129 -10.83 7.81 -12.88
CA THR A 129 -11.70 7.21 -11.86
C THR A 129 -13.01 6.68 -12.46
N SER A 130 -13.65 7.41 -13.38
CA SER A 130 -14.87 6.92 -14.05
C SER A 130 -14.60 5.66 -14.87
N LYS A 131 -13.44 5.57 -15.52
CA LYS A 131 -13.01 4.39 -16.28
C LYS A 131 -12.79 3.18 -15.35
N ILE A 132 -12.11 3.39 -14.23
CA ILE A 132 -11.88 2.35 -13.21
C ILE A 132 -13.21 1.87 -12.61
N LEU A 133 -14.12 2.76 -12.26
CA LEU A 133 -15.45 2.41 -11.79
C LEU A 133 -16.23 1.59 -12.82
N GLY A 134 -16.14 1.94 -14.10
CA GLY A 134 -16.71 1.15 -15.20
C GLY A 134 -16.15 -0.27 -15.25
N TRP A 135 -14.82 -0.42 -15.10
CA TRP A 135 -14.19 -1.74 -15.06
C TRP A 135 -14.61 -2.56 -13.84
N PHE A 136 -14.71 -1.96 -12.66
CA PHE A 136 -15.20 -2.62 -11.46
C PHE A 136 -16.64 -3.13 -11.60
N ARG A 137 -17.50 -2.40 -12.31
CA ARG A 137 -18.89 -2.81 -12.56
C ARG A 137 -19.00 -3.95 -13.55
N THR A 138 -18.16 -3.96 -14.61
CA THR A 138 -18.23 -4.96 -15.69
C THR A 138 -17.41 -6.21 -15.41
N ARG A 139 -16.19 -6.06 -14.92
CA ARG A 139 -15.23 -7.16 -14.68
C ARG A 139 -14.46 -6.96 -13.35
N PRO A 140 -15.14 -7.11 -12.21
CA PRO A 140 -14.58 -6.72 -10.91
C PRO A 140 -13.30 -7.45 -10.54
N LEU A 141 -13.21 -8.75 -10.80
CA LEU A 141 -12.02 -9.55 -10.50
C LEU A 141 -10.82 -9.12 -11.36
N PHE A 142 -11.03 -8.93 -12.66
CA PHE A 142 -10.00 -8.50 -13.58
C PHE A 142 -9.52 -7.07 -13.27
N ALA A 143 -10.45 -6.16 -12.96
CA ALA A 143 -10.11 -4.79 -12.58
C ALA A 143 -9.25 -4.74 -11.31
N SER A 144 -9.64 -5.51 -10.27
CA SER A 144 -8.88 -5.63 -9.04
C SER A 144 -7.48 -6.19 -9.29
N PHE A 145 -7.38 -7.23 -10.10
CA PHE A 145 -6.13 -7.86 -10.48
C PHE A 145 -5.19 -6.89 -11.23
N MET A 146 -5.69 -6.24 -12.26
CA MET A 146 -4.88 -5.32 -13.07
C MET A 146 -4.40 -4.11 -12.27
N LEU A 147 -5.26 -3.51 -11.43
CA LEU A 147 -4.85 -2.42 -10.56
C LEU A 147 -3.78 -2.86 -9.54
N ALA A 148 -3.88 -4.09 -9.03
CA ALA A 148 -2.94 -4.60 -8.04
C ALA A 148 -1.61 -5.07 -8.65
N ALA A 149 -1.63 -5.60 -9.89
CA ALA A 149 -0.45 -6.13 -10.56
C ALA A 149 0.51 -5.03 -11.05
N ILE A 150 -0.04 -3.88 -11.44
CA ILE A 150 0.76 -2.76 -11.94
C ILE A 150 1.09 -1.82 -10.80
N PRO A 151 2.39 -1.45 -10.60
CA PRO A 151 2.76 -0.43 -9.61
C PRO A 151 2.13 0.92 -9.99
N ASN A 152 1.11 1.34 -9.25
CA ASN A 152 0.44 2.61 -9.51
C ASN A 152 -0.13 3.20 -8.20
N PRO A 153 -0.14 4.53 -8.04
CA PRO A 153 -0.65 5.18 -6.84
C PRO A 153 -2.18 5.09 -6.72
N LEU A 154 -2.89 4.66 -7.78
CA LEU A 154 -4.34 4.50 -7.78
C LEU A 154 -4.77 3.21 -7.08
N PHE A 155 -3.84 2.27 -6.86
CA PHE A 155 -4.14 1.03 -6.16
C PHE A 155 -4.58 1.29 -4.71
N ASP A 156 -4.01 2.28 -4.05
CA ASP A 156 -4.38 2.64 -2.68
C ASP A 156 -5.84 3.14 -2.59
N LEU A 157 -6.35 3.72 -3.68
CA LEU A 157 -7.76 4.08 -3.81
C LEU A 157 -8.64 2.93 -4.30
N ALA A 158 -8.06 1.81 -4.74
CA ALA A 158 -8.81 0.70 -5.34
C ALA A 158 -9.82 0.10 -4.36
N GLY A 159 -9.47 -0.04 -3.08
CA GLY A 159 -10.39 -0.48 -2.04
C GLY A 159 -11.62 0.42 -1.94
N LEU A 160 -11.39 1.72 -1.84
CA LEU A 160 -12.45 2.72 -1.77
C LEU A 160 -13.36 2.70 -3.01
N LEU A 161 -12.76 2.64 -4.20
CA LEU A 161 -13.49 2.61 -5.47
C LEU A 161 -14.26 1.31 -5.68
N ALA A 162 -13.68 0.17 -5.28
CA ALA A 162 -14.35 -1.14 -5.34
C ALA A 162 -15.57 -1.19 -4.40
N GLY A 163 -15.41 -0.68 -3.17
CA GLY A 163 -16.52 -0.56 -2.22
C GLY A 163 -17.63 0.34 -2.76
N ALA A 164 -17.28 1.51 -3.29
CA ALA A 164 -18.23 2.46 -3.86
C ALA A 164 -18.90 1.95 -5.15
N ALA A 165 -18.22 1.08 -5.92
CA ALA A 165 -18.79 0.42 -7.09
C ALA A 165 -19.71 -0.77 -6.75
N GLY A 166 -19.82 -1.15 -5.46
CA GLY A 166 -20.61 -2.30 -5.02
C GLY A 166 -20.00 -3.65 -5.41
N VAL A 167 -18.69 -3.70 -5.63
CA VAL A 167 -17.99 -4.95 -5.97
C VAL A 167 -18.07 -5.91 -4.78
N PRO A 168 -18.45 -7.20 -4.96
CA PRO A 168 -18.40 -8.16 -3.86
C PRO A 168 -17.00 -8.28 -3.28
N LEU A 169 -16.87 -8.13 -1.95
CA LEU A 169 -15.58 -8.13 -1.23
C LEU A 169 -14.69 -9.32 -1.65
N ARG A 170 -15.28 -10.52 -1.73
CA ARG A 170 -14.56 -11.74 -2.12
C ARG A 170 -13.88 -11.60 -3.50
N ARG A 171 -14.57 -11.06 -4.50
CA ARG A 171 -14.00 -10.86 -5.84
C ARG A 171 -12.91 -9.83 -5.84
N PHE A 172 -13.11 -8.74 -5.10
CA PHE A 172 -12.09 -7.69 -4.91
C PHE A 172 -10.84 -8.26 -4.26
N MET A 173 -10.98 -9.02 -3.16
CA MET A 173 -9.86 -9.58 -2.41
C MET A 173 -9.06 -10.60 -3.24
N ILE A 174 -9.72 -11.53 -3.93
CA ILE A 174 -9.05 -12.53 -4.77
C ILE A 174 -8.27 -11.84 -5.88
N GLY A 175 -8.88 -10.89 -6.58
CA GLY A 175 -8.21 -10.14 -7.65
C GLY A 175 -7.02 -9.33 -7.13
N SER A 176 -7.20 -8.59 -6.04
CA SER A 176 -6.14 -7.77 -5.42
C SER A 176 -4.99 -8.63 -4.91
N PHE A 177 -5.27 -9.73 -4.22
CA PHE A 177 -4.25 -10.64 -3.71
C PHE A 177 -3.44 -11.26 -4.87
N ALA A 178 -4.11 -11.80 -5.88
CA ALA A 178 -3.44 -12.40 -7.04
C ALA A 178 -2.56 -11.38 -7.80
N GLY A 179 -3.11 -10.19 -8.07
CA GLY A 179 -2.36 -9.12 -8.74
C GLY A 179 -1.17 -8.64 -7.91
N LYS A 180 -1.37 -8.46 -6.61
CA LYS A 180 -0.30 -8.01 -5.70
C LYS A 180 0.78 -9.06 -5.54
N THR A 181 0.41 -10.35 -5.51
CA THR A 181 1.37 -11.46 -5.49
C THR A 181 2.28 -11.43 -6.73
N ILE A 182 1.72 -11.24 -7.92
CA ILE A 182 2.52 -11.15 -9.16
C ILE A 182 3.46 -9.94 -9.10
N GLN A 183 2.96 -8.77 -8.66
CA GLN A 183 3.78 -7.57 -8.51
C GLN A 183 4.93 -7.81 -7.54
N MET A 184 4.64 -8.30 -6.33
CA MET A 184 5.64 -8.55 -5.29
C MET A 184 6.60 -9.67 -5.67
N LEU A 185 6.13 -10.70 -6.40
CA LEU A 185 6.97 -11.77 -6.91
C LEU A 185 7.99 -11.24 -7.93
N GLY A 186 7.58 -10.35 -8.82
CA GLY A 186 8.51 -9.69 -9.74
C GLY A 186 9.62 -8.95 -9.02
N VAL A 187 9.28 -8.16 -8.00
CA VAL A 187 10.26 -7.44 -7.17
C VAL A 187 11.15 -8.42 -6.38
N ALA A 188 10.55 -9.45 -5.79
CA ALA A 188 11.26 -10.45 -5.00
C ALA A 188 12.24 -11.26 -5.85
N LEU A 189 11.86 -11.63 -7.08
CA LEU A 189 12.76 -12.33 -8.00
C LEU A 189 13.97 -11.47 -8.39
N ILE A 190 13.76 -10.19 -8.64
CA ILE A 190 14.88 -9.27 -8.91
C ILE A 190 15.78 -9.17 -7.68
N GLY A 191 15.23 -9.01 -6.47
CA GLY A 191 16.00 -8.98 -5.23
C GLY A 191 16.80 -10.25 -4.99
N TYR A 192 16.21 -11.41 -5.24
CA TYR A 192 16.88 -12.73 -5.15
C TYR A 192 18.03 -12.87 -6.14
N LEU A 193 17.82 -12.50 -7.39
CA LEU A 193 18.86 -12.57 -8.43
C LEU A 193 20.02 -11.62 -8.15
N VAL A 194 19.73 -10.41 -7.68
CA VAL A 194 20.77 -9.44 -7.32
C VAL A 194 21.51 -9.87 -6.07
N GLY A 195 20.78 -10.32 -5.01
CA GLY A 195 21.36 -10.78 -3.75
C GLY A 195 22.31 -11.98 -3.91
N GLY A 196 21.97 -12.93 -4.80
CA GLY A 196 22.83 -14.09 -5.11
C GLY A 196 24.17 -13.74 -5.77
N HIS A 197 24.35 -12.51 -6.24
CA HIS A 197 25.61 -12.03 -6.85
C HIS A 197 26.48 -11.22 -5.87
N PHE A 198 25.98 -10.89 -4.67
CA PHE A 198 26.73 -10.23 -3.62
C PHE A 198 27.11 -11.27 -2.56
N PRO A 199 28.41 -11.73 -2.52
CA PRO A 199 28.86 -12.57 -1.40
C PRO A 199 28.76 -11.76 -0.13
N LEU A 200 28.03 -12.28 0.85
CA LEU A 200 27.97 -11.69 2.18
C LEU A 200 29.37 -11.73 2.78
N PRO A 201 29.85 -10.62 3.39
CA PRO A 201 31.07 -10.68 4.20
C PRO A 201 30.81 -11.67 5.34
N GLY A 202 31.60 -12.74 5.38
CA GLY A 202 31.58 -13.76 6.41
C GLY A 202 32.02 -13.21 7.77
#